data_d75c82991aa1dd1b5c4119fa59fccfba
#
_entry.id   d75c82991aa1dd1b5c4119fa59fccfba
#
_cell.length_a   1.000
_cell.length_b   1.000
_cell.length_c   1.000
_cell.angle_alpha   90.00
_cell.angle_beta   90.00
_cell.angle_gamma   90.00
#
_symmetry.space_group_name_H-M   'P 1'
#
loop_
_entity.id
_entity.type
_entity.pdbx_description
1 polymer ?
#
loop_
_entity_poly.entity_id
_entity_poly.type
_entity_poly.pdbx_seq_one_letter_code
_entity_poly.pdbx_strand_id
1 'polypeptide(L)'
;MRKLITSCFAALLSITISTVANSQSTSPAKADEKPVFGEIAALDSINAQITIKTTSGAARIIKTDERIGLWRVPPAERSLDKAVKIHFSELNIGEPVLVRQNQIIVMSKEALTREQARQHTILGVVMELKPQTKEITLRGREGSAPILITSNSNTRWLRYASDSLKVADAVPGSFADLRVGDQLRARGERNTDGWRFAAEEIISGTFVRVAGEITAIDAATGTITIKTQQTAEKIKLVVAPKTVLKRIPFFESTNSEVKENAGAKSNRMKTLQQQIAALPAIPLTNLKRGDTALVFGTASLERNRIIAISIVTGKEEVIGQLHQLQGAINPEMPDMNEPFSGDVVGTGMSGLEQPKSHTDPP
;
A
#
# COMPACT_ATOMS: atom_id res chain seq x y z
N MET A 1 69.15 -4.31 -56.72
CA MET A 1 69.00 -3.11 -57.58
C MET A 1 67.83 -2.24 -57.07
N ARG A 2 68.17 -0.97 -56.75
CA ARG A 2 67.30 0.22 -56.86
C ARG A 2 65.99 0.20 -56.02
N LYS A 3 65.59 1.21 -55.32
CA LYS A 3 66.10 2.60 -55.02
C LYS A 3 65.39 3.07 -53.77
N LEU A 4 66.08 3.82 -52.89
CA LEU A 4 65.56 4.71 -51.88
C LEU A 4 64.63 5.76 -52.53
N ILE A 5 63.52 6.13 -51.83
CA ILE A 5 63.00 7.47 -51.87
C ILE A 5 62.52 7.86 -50.43
N THR A 6 63.22 8.79 -49.85
CA THR A 6 62.92 9.54 -48.63
C THR A 6 61.76 10.52 -48.92
N SER A 7 60.74 10.59 -48.09
CA SER A 7 59.84 11.74 -48.08
C SER A 7 59.42 12.06 -46.64
N CYS A 8 59.90 13.23 -46.18
CA CYS A 8 59.44 13.91 -44.94
C CYS A 8 58.00 14.31 -45.09
N PHE A 9 57.19 14.00 -44.09
CA PHE A 9 55.92 14.68 -43.90
C PHE A 9 55.83 15.24 -42.48
N ALA A 10 55.63 16.55 -42.46
CA ALA A 10 55.48 17.35 -41.26
C ALA A 10 54.23 16.95 -40.46
N ALA A 11 54.42 16.79 -39.16
CA ALA A 11 53.32 16.60 -38.21
C ALA A 11 52.58 17.91 -37.97
N LEU A 12 51.36 18.02 -38.48
CA LEU A 12 50.40 19.05 -38.08
C LEU A 12 49.55 18.49 -36.90
N LEU A 13 49.82 18.99 -35.72
CA LEU A 13 49.08 18.70 -34.49
C LEU A 13 47.74 19.45 -34.52
N SER A 14 46.68 18.76 -34.97
CA SER A 14 45.31 19.28 -34.91
C SER A 14 44.72 18.99 -33.53
N ILE A 15 44.61 19.97 -32.68
CA ILE A 15 43.87 19.91 -31.41
C ILE A 15 42.37 19.92 -31.75
N THR A 16 41.74 18.75 -31.75
CA THR A 16 40.26 18.64 -31.78
C THR A 16 39.71 18.87 -30.40
N ILE A 17 39.13 20.05 -30.18
CA ILE A 17 38.30 20.34 -29.01
C ILE A 17 37.04 19.52 -29.16
N SER A 18 36.95 18.40 -28.43
CA SER A 18 35.73 17.62 -28.32
C SER A 18 34.76 18.40 -27.41
N THR A 19 33.85 19.15 -28.01
CA THR A 19 32.67 19.66 -27.32
C THR A 19 31.78 18.43 -26.98
N VAL A 20 31.78 18.08 -25.69
CA VAL A 20 30.78 17.12 -25.15
C VAL A 20 29.42 17.80 -25.25
N ALA A 21 28.73 17.56 -26.34
CA ALA A 21 27.32 17.90 -26.47
C ALA A 21 26.56 16.98 -25.50
N ASN A 22 26.17 17.57 -24.37
CA ASN A 22 25.25 16.93 -23.44
C ASN A 22 23.89 16.83 -24.14
N SER A 23 23.64 15.72 -24.81
CA SER A 23 22.38 15.45 -25.50
C SER A 23 21.27 15.32 -24.47
N GLN A 24 20.61 16.44 -24.18
CA GLN A 24 19.35 16.45 -23.43
C GLN A 24 18.30 15.75 -24.29
N SER A 25 17.94 14.54 -23.88
CA SER A 25 16.90 13.75 -24.51
C SER A 25 15.53 14.40 -24.19
N THR A 26 15.00 15.17 -25.13
CA THR A 26 13.59 15.56 -25.15
C THR A 26 12.79 14.44 -25.80
N SER A 27 12.50 13.37 -25.04
CA SER A 27 11.60 12.29 -25.51
C SER A 27 10.16 12.60 -25.14
N PRO A 28 9.17 12.51 -26.07
CA PRO A 28 7.77 12.50 -25.70
C PRO A 28 7.46 11.26 -24.86
N ALA A 29 6.77 11.44 -23.74
CA ALA A 29 6.44 10.36 -22.81
C ALA A 29 5.72 9.22 -23.53
N LYS A 30 6.36 8.04 -23.62
CA LYS A 30 5.72 6.80 -24.08
C LYS A 30 4.80 6.25 -22.99
N ALA A 31 3.71 5.59 -23.41
CA ALA A 31 2.60 5.12 -22.54
C ALA A 31 2.97 4.12 -21.43
N ASP A 32 4.23 3.65 -21.33
CA ASP A 32 4.71 2.65 -20.36
C ASP A 32 5.83 3.17 -19.44
N GLU A 33 6.02 4.49 -19.33
CA GLU A 33 7.10 5.03 -18.51
C GLU A 33 6.74 4.97 -17.02
N LYS A 34 7.69 4.43 -16.21
CA LYS A 34 7.54 4.37 -14.74
C LYS A 34 7.24 5.76 -14.17
N PRO A 35 6.38 5.87 -13.14
CA PRO A 35 6.14 7.14 -12.46
C PRO A 35 7.43 7.76 -11.96
N VAL A 36 7.59 9.06 -12.14
CA VAL A 36 8.75 9.83 -11.69
C VAL A 36 8.34 10.70 -10.51
N PHE A 37 9.07 10.57 -9.41
CA PHE A 37 8.90 11.36 -8.20
C PHE A 37 9.99 12.40 -8.11
N GLY A 38 9.64 13.62 -7.69
CA GLY A 38 10.62 14.69 -7.58
C GLY A 38 10.03 15.96 -7.01
N GLU A 39 10.77 17.04 -7.23
CA GLU A 39 10.45 18.39 -6.80
C GLU A 39 10.65 19.36 -7.97
N ILE A 40 9.81 20.37 -8.10
CA ILE A 40 9.96 21.41 -9.13
C ILE A 40 11.22 22.22 -8.84
N ALA A 41 12.21 22.09 -9.70
CA ALA A 41 13.49 22.81 -9.57
C ALA A 41 13.50 24.15 -10.30
N ALA A 42 12.80 24.25 -11.46
CA ALA A 42 12.67 25.48 -12.22
C ALA A 42 11.37 25.48 -13.06
N LEU A 43 10.88 26.69 -13.34
CA LEU A 43 9.73 26.96 -14.18
C LEU A 43 10.13 27.96 -15.27
N ASP A 44 9.91 27.59 -16.53
CA ASP A 44 10.07 28.46 -17.70
C ASP A 44 8.71 28.74 -18.33
N SER A 45 8.13 29.87 -17.99
CA SER A 45 6.80 30.26 -18.46
C SER A 45 6.80 30.65 -19.94
N ILE A 46 7.93 31.05 -20.52
CA ILE A 46 8.03 31.45 -21.93
C ILE A 46 7.95 30.22 -22.82
N ASN A 47 8.68 29.16 -22.46
CA ASN A 47 8.75 27.92 -23.22
C ASN A 47 7.76 26.84 -22.70
N ALA A 48 6.96 27.18 -21.68
CA ALA A 48 6.08 26.27 -20.97
C ALA A 48 6.79 24.98 -20.54
N GLN A 49 7.94 25.10 -19.85
CA GLN A 49 8.74 23.99 -19.41
C GLN A 49 8.85 23.95 -17.88
N ILE A 50 8.82 22.71 -17.34
CA ILE A 50 9.02 22.44 -15.93
C ILE A 50 10.28 21.57 -15.80
N THR A 51 11.23 22.02 -15.01
CA THR A 51 12.39 21.20 -14.63
C THR A 51 12.12 20.54 -13.29
N ILE A 52 12.14 19.21 -13.27
CA ILE A 52 11.91 18.40 -12.08
C ILE A 52 13.22 17.76 -11.66
N LYS A 53 13.64 18.00 -10.42
CA LYS A 53 14.72 17.25 -9.77
C LYS A 53 14.14 15.98 -9.20
N THR A 54 14.52 14.84 -9.77
CA THR A 54 14.03 13.53 -9.35
C THR A 54 14.62 13.11 -8.01
N THR A 55 13.98 12.16 -7.32
CA THR A 55 14.51 11.59 -6.08
C THR A 55 15.86 10.88 -6.26
N SER A 56 16.19 10.44 -7.48
CA SER A 56 17.54 9.93 -7.83
C SER A 56 18.58 11.03 -8.06
N GLY A 57 18.20 12.31 -7.97
CA GLY A 57 19.07 13.47 -8.20
C GLY A 57 19.16 13.92 -9.66
N ALA A 58 18.63 13.19 -10.61
CA ALA A 58 18.62 13.57 -12.02
C ALA A 58 17.64 14.72 -12.28
N ALA A 59 17.98 15.62 -13.21
CA ALA A 59 17.06 16.65 -13.69
C ALA A 59 16.28 16.12 -14.91
N ARG A 60 14.97 16.34 -14.91
CA ARG A 60 14.09 16.02 -16.05
C ARG A 60 13.32 17.26 -16.46
N ILE A 61 13.46 17.64 -17.73
CA ILE A 61 12.74 18.77 -18.31
C ILE A 61 11.49 18.23 -19.04
N ILE A 62 10.32 18.77 -18.69
CA ILE A 62 9.04 18.40 -19.28
C ILE A 62 8.43 19.65 -19.90
N LYS A 63 8.13 19.59 -21.20
CA LYS A 63 7.39 20.63 -21.89
C LYS A 63 5.91 20.39 -21.67
N THR A 64 5.22 21.35 -21.05
CA THR A 64 3.78 21.31 -20.80
C THR A 64 3.04 21.81 -22.04
N ASP A 65 2.54 20.88 -22.83
CA ASP A 65 1.64 21.15 -23.93
C ASP A 65 0.19 20.77 -23.55
N GLU A 66 -0.76 20.95 -24.47
CA GLU A 66 -2.18 20.62 -24.23
C GLU A 66 -2.46 19.17 -23.86
N ARG A 67 -1.50 18.27 -24.10
CA ARG A 67 -1.60 16.84 -23.78
C ARG A 67 -1.19 16.53 -22.35
N ILE A 68 -0.48 17.45 -21.67
CA ILE A 68 -0.05 17.27 -20.29
C ILE A 68 -0.99 17.96 -19.33
N GLY A 69 -1.71 17.17 -18.54
CA GLY A 69 -2.56 17.68 -17.47
C GLY A 69 -1.77 18.08 -16.23
N LEU A 70 -2.03 19.29 -15.74
CA LEU A 70 -1.49 19.77 -14.47
C LEU A 70 -2.55 19.63 -13.39
N TRP A 71 -2.22 18.97 -12.29
CA TRP A 71 -3.15 18.65 -11.21
C TRP A 71 -2.54 18.96 -9.86
N ARG A 72 -3.39 19.27 -8.88
CA ARG A 72 -2.97 19.45 -7.48
C ARG A 72 -3.87 18.66 -6.54
N VAL A 73 -3.27 17.88 -5.65
CA VAL A 73 -3.99 17.25 -4.54
C VAL A 73 -4.12 18.28 -3.41
N PRO A 74 -5.36 18.62 -2.97
CA PRO A 74 -5.54 19.54 -1.85
C PRO A 74 -4.84 19.04 -0.59
N PRO A 75 -4.30 19.91 0.28
CA PRO A 75 -3.48 19.51 1.44
C PRO A 75 -4.17 18.54 2.41
N ALA A 76 -5.49 18.64 2.56
CA ALA A 76 -6.27 17.76 3.43
C ALA A 76 -6.61 16.41 2.80
N GLU A 77 -6.43 16.27 1.49
CA GLU A 77 -6.81 15.07 0.75
C GLU A 77 -5.66 14.06 0.68
N ARG A 78 -6.03 12.78 0.76
CA ARG A 78 -5.06 11.67 0.73
C ARG A 78 -5.10 10.88 -0.57
N SER A 79 -6.11 11.10 -1.41
CA SER A 79 -6.33 10.34 -2.66
C SER A 79 -6.01 11.18 -3.88
N LEU A 80 -5.30 10.58 -4.84
CA LEU A 80 -5.06 11.19 -6.15
C LEU A 80 -6.36 11.45 -6.93
N ASP A 81 -7.43 10.70 -6.65
CA ASP A 81 -8.76 10.87 -7.29
C ASP A 81 -9.42 12.21 -6.92
N LYS A 82 -8.90 12.89 -5.89
CA LYS A 82 -9.35 14.20 -5.45
C LYS A 82 -8.50 15.35 -6.00
N ALA A 83 -7.55 15.05 -6.88
CA ALA A 83 -6.74 16.09 -7.50
C ALA A 83 -7.61 17.01 -8.37
N VAL A 84 -7.37 18.30 -8.25
CA VAL A 84 -8.03 19.34 -9.04
C VAL A 84 -7.10 19.83 -10.14
N LYS A 85 -7.66 20.18 -11.31
CA LYS A 85 -6.88 20.72 -12.42
C LYS A 85 -6.40 22.12 -12.07
N ILE A 86 -5.12 22.42 -12.37
CA ILE A 86 -4.50 23.71 -12.15
C ILE A 86 -3.87 24.25 -13.43
N HIS A 87 -3.52 25.54 -13.43
CA HIS A 87 -2.79 26.20 -14.50
C HIS A 87 -1.28 26.23 -14.20
N PHE A 88 -0.46 26.43 -15.25
CA PHE A 88 0.99 26.52 -15.11
C PHE A 88 1.40 27.65 -14.15
N SER A 89 0.68 28.78 -14.14
CA SER A 89 0.92 29.93 -13.28
C SER A 89 0.72 29.66 -11.78
N GLU A 90 0.08 28.56 -11.43
CA GLU A 90 -0.16 28.17 -10.03
C GLU A 90 0.93 27.25 -9.48
N LEU A 91 1.90 26.86 -10.31
CA LEU A 91 3.04 26.05 -9.90
C LEU A 91 4.08 26.90 -9.17
N ASN A 92 4.72 26.30 -8.15
CA ASN A 92 5.82 26.94 -7.42
C ASN A 92 7.06 26.05 -7.41
N ILE A 93 8.23 26.69 -7.41
CA ILE A 93 9.50 25.99 -7.22
C ILE A 93 9.52 25.41 -5.80
N GLY A 94 10.03 24.17 -5.66
CA GLY A 94 10.08 23.44 -4.40
C GLY A 94 8.85 22.58 -4.12
N GLU A 95 7.81 22.62 -4.96
CA GLU A 95 6.66 21.76 -4.78
C GLU A 95 6.97 20.29 -5.15
N PRO A 96 6.62 19.33 -4.27
CA PRO A 96 6.73 17.90 -4.58
C PRO A 96 5.76 17.48 -5.68
N VAL A 97 6.24 16.68 -6.63
CA VAL A 97 5.46 16.26 -7.79
C VAL A 97 5.62 14.78 -8.11
N LEU A 98 4.52 14.22 -8.57
CA LEU A 98 4.46 12.93 -9.24
C LEU A 98 4.18 13.15 -10.74
N VAL A 99 5.07 12.63 -11.59
CA VAL A 99 4.87 12.60 -13.04
C VAL A 99 4.53 11.18 -13.45
N ARG A 100 3.40 11.01 -14.09
CA ARG A 100 3.00 9.72 -14.68
C ARG A 100 2.25 9.95 -15.99
N GLN A 101 2.63 9.21 -17.03
CA GLN A 101 2.02 9.37 -18.36
C GLN A 101 2.00 10.86 -18.77
N ASN A 102 0.82 11.40 -19.04
CA ASN A 102 0.62 12.78 -19.45
C ASN A 102 0.13 13.67 -18.30
N GLN A 103 0.50 13.37 -17.06
CA GLN A 103 0.05 14.11 -15.88
C GLN A 103 1.23 14.51 -14.99
N ILE A 104 1.21 15.75 -14.55
CA ILE A 104 2.07 16.25 -13.46
C ILE A 104 1.14 16.57 -12.29
N ILE A 105 1.33 15.90 -11.17
CA ILE A 105 0.47 16.00 -9.99
C ILE A 105 1.28 16.59 -8.84
N VAL A 106 0.96 17.82 -8.47
CA VAL A 106 1.51 18.49 -7.29
C VAL A 106 0.83 17.94 -6.05
N MET A 107 1.60 17.66 -5.01
CA MET A 107 1.07 17.11 -3.76
C MET A 107 1.93 17.51 -2.55
N SER A 108 1.47 17.23 -1.33
CA SER A 108 2.31 17.43 -0.14
C SER A 108 3.45 16.40 -0.10
N LYS A 109 4.51 16.71 0.65
CA LYS A 109 5.66 15.80 0.82
C LYS A 109 5.24 14.46 1.41
N GLU A 110 4.31 14.47 2.36
CA GLU A 110 3.76 13.26 2.98
C GLU A 110 2.93 12.44 2.00
N ALA A 111 2.17 13.11 1.11
CA ALA A 111 1.42 12.42 0.06
C ALA A 111 2.37 11.79 -0.98
N LEU A 112 3.45 12.50 -1.35
CA LEU A 112 4.47 11.99 -2.26
C LEU A 112 5.16 10.75 -1.67
N THR A 113 5.60 10.80 -0.41
CA THR A 113 6.25 9.67 0.28
C THR A 113 5.32 8.45 0.32
N ARG A 114 4.03 8.66 0.62
CA ARG A 114 3.05 7.56 0.60
C ARG A 114 2.86 6.95 -0.77
N GLU A 115 2.81 7.78 -1.81
CA GLU A 115 2.65 7.28 -3.18
C GLU A 115 3.91 6.53 -3.65
N GLN A 116 5.10 6.99 -3.27
CA GLN A 116 6.35 6.24 -3.47
C GLN A 116 6.30 4.86 -2.79
N ALA A 117 5.91 4.82 -1.51
CA ALA A 117 5.78 3.56 -0.79
C ALA A 117 4.80 2.58 -1.47
N ARG A 118 3.71 3.09 -2.06
CA ARG A 118 2.76 2.27 -2.85
C ARG A 118 3.38 1.65 -4.10
N GLN A 119 4.31 2.33 -4.76
CA GLN A 119 4.98 1.79 -5.95
C GLN A 119 5.88 0.60 -5.59
N HIS A 120 6.45 0.61 -4.39
CA HIS A 120 7.32 -0.43 -3.86
C HIS A 120 6.56 -1.47 -3.01
N THR A 121 5.23 -1.44 -3.02
CA THR A 121 4.42 -2.37 -2.22
C THR A 121 3.40 -3.09 -3.09
N ILE A 122 3.27 -4.39 -2.89
CA ILE A 122 2.20 -5.19 -3.48
C ILE A 122 1.42 -5.94 -2.40
N LEU A 123 0.15 -6.17 -2.70
CA LEU A 123 -0.80 -6.90 -1.86
C LEU A 123 -1.51 -7.94 -2.70
N GLY A 124 -1.77 -9.09 -2.11
CA GLY A 124 -2.54 -10.11 -2.77
C GLY A 124 -2.78 -11.32 -1.89
N VAL A 125 -3.42 -12.31 -2.50
CA VAL A 125 -3.68 -13.61 -1.88
C VAL A 125 -2.75 -14.63 -2.52
N VAL A 126 -2.11 -15.45 -1.70
CA VAL A 126 -1.21 -16.53 -2.14
C VAL A 126 -2.02 -17.56 -2.92
N MET A 127 -1.66 -17.78 -4.18
CA MET A 127 -2.26 -18.79 -5.06
C MET A 127 -1.44 -20.07 -5.12
N GLU A 128 -0.12 -19.92 -5.17
CA GLU A 128 0.83 -21.01 -5.33
C GLU A 128 2.12 -20.70 -4.60
N LEU A 129 2.74 -21.73 -4.05
CA LEU A 129 4.03 -21.68 -3.38
C LEU A 129 4.97 -22.69 -4.03
N LYS A 130 6.19 -22.26 -4.34
CA LYS A 130 7.27 -23.13 -4.85
C LYS A 130 8.39 -23.21 -3.82
N PRO A 131 8.41 -24.22 -2.94
CA PRO A 131 9.36 -24.31 -1.84
C PRO A 131 10.83 -24.36 -2.28
N GLN A 132 11.12 -24.97 -3.42
CA GLN A 132 12.49 -25.15 -3.92
C GLN A 132 13.14 -23.83 -4.31
N THR A 133 12.38 -22.94 -4.95
CA THR A 133 12.83 -21.62 -5.42
C THR A 133 12.42 -20.48 -4.49
N LYS A 134 11.60 -20.78 -3.48
CA LYS A 134 10.95 -19.80 -2.60
C LYS A 134 10.19 -18.71 -3.38
N GLU A 135 9.58 -19.12 -4.50
CA GLU A 135 8.71 -18.27 -5.30
C GLU A 135 7.26 -18.36 -4.82
N ILE A 136 6.53 -17.24 -4.90
CA ILE A 136 5.13 -17.12 -4.49
C ILE A 136 4.35 -16.51 -5.65
N THR A 137 3.29 -17.17 -6.10
CA THR A 137 2.35 -16.57 -7.04
C THR A 137 1.23 -15.89 -6.26
N LEU A 138 1.06 -14.58 -6.46
CA LEU A 138 -0.02 -13.79 -5.88
C LEU A 138 -1.11 -13.50 -6.90
N ARG A 139 -2.36 -13.62 -6.46
CA ARG A 139 -3.50 -12.96 -7.08
C ARG A 139 -3.64 -11.56 -6.48
N GLY A 140 -3.43 -10.54 -7.30
CA GLY A 140 -3.65 -9.14 -6.94
C GLY A 140 -5.13 -8.77 -6.90
N ARG A 141 -5.43 -7.49 -7.17
CA ARG A 141 -6.82 -7.01 -7.32
C ARG A 141 -7.52 -7.70 -8.47
N GLU A 142 -8.86 -7.75 -8.37
CA GLU A 142 -9.73 -8.28 -9.42
C GLU A 142 -9.38 -7.64 -10.79
N GLY A 143 -9.20 -8.49 -11.81
CA GLY A 143 -8.80 -8.08 -13.16
C GLY A 143 -7.30 -7.87 -13.40
N SER A 144 -6.45 -7.96 -12.37
CA SER A 144 -4.99 -7.90 -12.55
C SER A 144 -4.38 -9.29 -12.81
N ALA A 145 -3.35 -9.33 -13.66
CA ALA A 145 -2.58 -10.55 -13.88
C ALA A 145 -1.90 -11.01 -12.56
N PRO A 146 -1.70 -12.32 -12.38
CA PRO A 146 -0.93 -12.85 -11.27
C PRO A 146 0.50 -12.28 -11.25
N ILE A 147 1.02 -12.04 -10.06
CA ILE A 147 2.36 -11.51 -9.83
C ILE A 147 3.21 -12.60 -9.20
N LEU A 148 4.38 -12.84 -9.75
CA LEU A 148 5.37 -13.75 -9.19
C LEU A 148 6.29 -12.97 -8.25
N ILE A 149 6.22 -13.28 -6.95
CA ILE A 149 7.17 -12.79 -5.96
C ILE A 149 8.37 -13.71 -5.90
N THR A 150 9.56 -13.13 -5.98
CA THR A 150 10.83 -13.81 -5.74
C THR A 150 11.42 -13.31 -4.43
N SER A 151 12.02 -14.21 -3.67
CA SER A 151 12.71 -13.91 -2.41
C SER A 151 14.14 -14.43 -2.45
N ASN A 152 15.01 -13.87 -1.61
CA ASN A 152 16.40 -14.27 -1.46
C ASN A 152 16.78 -14.38 0.03
N SER A 153 18.08 -14.60 0.31
CA SER A 153 18.59 -14.73 1.69
C SER A 153 18.40 -13.48 2.54
N ASN A 154 18.28 -12.31 1.92
CA ASN A 154 18.12 -11.02 2.59
C ASN A 154 16.65 -10.63 2.76
N THR A 155 15.72 -11.38 2.18
CA THR A 155 14.29 -11.11 2.33
C THR A 155 13.88 -11.29 3.78
N ARG A 156 13.32 -10.24 4.38
CA ARG A 156 12.78 -10.26 5.73
C ARG A 156 11.38 -10.86 5.73
N TRP A 157 11.17 -11.87 6.55
CA TRP A 157 9.89 -12.56 6.67
C TRP A 157 9.21 -12.21 7.98
N LEU A 158 7.97 -11.77 7.89
CA LEU A 158 7.11 -11.43 9.01
C LEU A 158 5.75 -12.12 8.87
N ARG A 159 5.08 -12.29 10.00
CA ARG A 159 3.70 -12.74 10.06
C ARG A 159 2.89 -11.80 10.95
N TYR A 160 1.69 -11.44 10.51
CA TYR A 160 0.78 -10.66 11.36
C TYR A 160 0.53 -11.40 12.67
N ALA A 161 0.50 -10.67 13.78
CA ALA A 161 0.04 -11.21 15.04
C ALA A 161 -1.41 -11.71 14.92
N SER A 162 -1.76 -12.73 15.68
CA SER A 162 -3.07 -13.37 15.55
C SER A 162 -4.25 -12.45 15.89
N ASP A 163 -4.00 -11.38 16.63
CA ASP A 163 -5.01 -10.43 17.12
C ASP A 163 -4.84 -9.00 16.57
N SER A 164 -3.96 -8.80 15.57
CA SER A 164 -3.64 -7.48 15.04
C SER A 164 -3.32 -7.49 13.56
N LEU A 165 -3.76 -6.41 12.86
CA LEU A 165 -3.38 -6.11 11.48
C LEU A 165 -2.24 -5.10 11.38
N LYS A 166 -1.78 -4.57 12.50
CA LYS A 166 -0.71 -3.57 12.50
C LYS A 166 0.62 -4.22 12.16
N VAL A 167 1.34 -3.62 11.22
CA VAL A 167 2.70 -4.06 10.84
C VAL A 167 3.65 -4.01 12.04
N ALA A 168 3.46 -3.02 12.93
CA ALA A 168 4.26 -2.88 14.15
C ALA A 168 4.12 -4.06 15.13
N ASP A 169 2.99 -4.78 15.08
CA ASP A 169 2.73 -5.96 15.92
C ASP A 169 3.18 -7.27 15.23
N ALA A 170 3.70 -7.20 13.99
CA ALA A 170 4.11 -8.39 13.24
C ALA A 170 5.30 -9.08 13.91
N VAL A 171 5.27 -10.40 13.88
CA VAL A 171 6.31 -11.25 14.48
C VAL A 171 7.20 -11.88 13.40
N PRO A 172 8.44 -12.29 13.72
CA PRO A 172 9.26 -13.03 12.78
C PRO A 172 8.53 -14.25 12.22
N GLY A 173 8.68 -14.49 10.92
CA GLY A 173 8.11 -15.61 10.19
C GLY A 173 9.12 -16.21 9.22
N SER A 174 8.66 -17.15 8.41
CA SER A 174 9.46 -17.82 7.39
C SER A 174 8.61 -18.19 6.16
N PHE A 175 9.27 -18.60 5.08
CA PHE A 175 8.57 -19.16 3.91
C PHE A 175 7.72 -20.41 4.29
N ALA A 176 8.18 -21.21 5.25
CA ALA A 176 7.48 -22.42 5.67
C ALA A 176 6.14 -22.14 6.38
N ASP A 177 5.94 -20.93 6.89
CA ASP A 177 4.70 -20.52 7.54
C ASP A 177 3.60 -20.11 6.54
N LEU A 178 3.97 -19.93 5.27
CA LEU A 178 3.02 -19.53 4.22
C LEU A 178 2.09 -20.68 3.83
N ARG A 179 0.86 -20.32 3.53
CA ARG A 179 -0.18 -21.24 3.01
C ARG A 179 -0.88 -20.62 1.81
N VAL A 180 -1.33 -21.44 0.89
CA VAL A 180 -2.26 -21.02 -0.16
C VAL A 180 -3.52 -20.46 0.50
N GLY A 181 -3.95 -19.27 0.03
CA GLY A 181 -5.04 -18.51 0.63
C GLY A 181 -4.59 -17.45 1.65
N ASP A 182 -3.33 -17.46 2.10
CA ASP A 182 -2.81 -16.39 2.96
C ASP A 182 -2.87 -15.04 2.24
N GLN A 183 -3.19 -14.01 3.00
CA GLN A 183 -3.01 -12.64 2.56
C GLN A 183 -1.54 -12.26 2.76
N LEU A 184 -0.98 -11.62 1.75
CA LEU A 184 0.43 -11.27 1.73
C LEU A 184 0.60 -9.83 1.28
N ARG A 185 1.42 -9.10 2.00
CA ARG A 185 1.96 -7.79 1.65
C ARG A 185 3.46 -7.94 1.45
N ALA A 186 3.98 -7.47 0.33
CA ALA A 186 5.42 -7.45 0.09
C ALA A 186 5.89 -6.05 -0.28
N ARG A 187 7.05 -5.66 0.24
CA ARG A 187 7.82 -4.49 -0.16
C ARG A 187 9.04 -4.93 -0.95
N GLY A 188 9.40 -4.16 -1.98
CA GLY A 188 10.52 -4.46 -2.85
C GLY A 188 10.40 -3.78 -4.21
N GLU A 189 11.00 -4.37 -5.21
CA GLU A 189 11.08 -3.82 -6.57
C GLU A 189 10.32 -4.68 -7.58
N ARG A 190 9.54 -4.01 -8.42
CA ARG A 190 8.88 -4.64 -9.57
C ARG A 190 9.81 -4.62 -10.78
N ASN A 191 9.93 -5.73 -11.49
CA ASN A 191 10.68 -5.76 -12.73
C ASN A 191 10.04 -4.90 -13.83
N THR A 192 10.78 -4.65 -14.91
CA THR A 192 10.32 -3.82 -16.05
C THR A 192 9.08 -4.37 -16.72
N ASP A 193 8.91 -5.69 -16.78
CA ASP A 193 7.78 -6.36 -17.42
C ASP A 193 6.52 -6.35 -16.54
N GLY A 194 6.66 -5.92 -15.28
CA GLY A 194 5.54 -5.71 -14.37
C GLY A 194 4.95 -6.98 -13.71
N TRP A 195 5.39 -8.19 -14.10
CA TRP A 195 4.83 -9.44 -13.59
C TRP A 195 5.68 -10.15 -12.52
N ARG A 196 6.95 -9.71 -12.33
CA ARG A 196 7.83 -10.18 -11.26
C ARG A 196 8.07 -9.09 -10.22
N PHE A 197 8.21 -9.51 -8.98
CA PHE A 197 8.46 -8.63 -7.86
C PHE A 197 9.54 -9.24 -6.96
N ALA A 198 10.68 -8.58 -6.84
CA ALA A 198 11.76 -8.97 -5.95
C ALA A 198 11.48 -8.41 -4.55
N ALA A 199 11.14 -9.27 -3.60
CA ALA A 199 10.74 -8.87 -2.27
C ALA A 199 11.93 -8.68 -1.33
N GLU A 200 11.99 -7.52 -0.68
CA GLU A 200 12.88 -7.21 0.43
C GLU A 200 12.26 -7.58 1.77
N GLU A 201 10.95 -7.34 1.91
CA GLU A 201 10.19 -7.68 3.11
C GLU A 201 8.84 -8.27 2.73
N ILE A 202 8.43 -9.33 3.41
CA ILE A 202 7.16 -10.01 3.22
C ILE A 202 6.46 -10.13 4.57
N ILE A 203 5.18 -9.71 4.63
CA ILE A 203 4.30 -9.91 5.78
C ILE A 203 3.11 -10.73 5.34
N SER A 204 2.82 -11.82 6.02
CA SER A 204 1.70 -12.72 5.68
C SER A 204 0.77 -12.95 6.85
N GLY A 205 -0.45 -13.39 6.57
CA GLY A 205 -1.42 -13.78 7.57
C GLY A 205 -2.57 -14.62 7.00
N THR A 206 -3.05 -15.57 7.79
CA THR A 206 -4.21 -16.39 7.45
C THR A 206 -5.45 -15.76 8.07
N PHE A 207 -6.14 -14.91 7.33
CA PHE A 207 -7.34 -14.24 7.81
C PHE A 207 -8.60 -14.93 7.30
N VAL A 208 -9.62 -14.94 8.15
CA VAL A 208 -10.92 -15.52 7.86
C VAL A 208 -12.03 -14.52 8.19
N ARG A 209 -13.09 -14.59 7.42
CA ARG A 209 -14.31 -13.83 7.67
C ARG A 209 -15.48 -14.79 7.77
N VAL A 210 -16.28 -14.62 8.80
CA VAL A 210 -17.42 -15.47 9.08
C VAL A 210 -18.59 -14.61 9.52
N ALA A 211 -19.78 -14.90 8.98
CA ALA A 211 -21.03 -14.34 9.47
C ALA A 211 -21.87 -15.44 10.16
N GLY A 212 -22.53 -15.08 11.25
CA GLY A 212 -23.35 -16.02 11.98
C GLY A 212 -24.09 -15.40 13.14
N GLU A 213 -25.01 -16.18 13.71
CA GLU A 213 -25.79 -15.81 14.91
C GLU A 213 -25.00 -16.14 16.18
N ILE A 214 -24.97 -15.23 17.14
CA ILE A 214 -24.37 -15.45 18.46
C ILE A 214 -25.25 -16.40 19.28
N THR A 215 -24.77 -17.60 19.53
CA THR A 215 -25.51 -18.63 20.29
C THR A 215 -25.10 -18.71 21.75
N ALA A 216 -23.88 -18.31 22.10
CA ALA A 216 -23.39 -18.25 23.47
C ALA A 216 -22.34 -17.16 23.63
N ILE A 217 -22.29 -16.56 24.83
CA ILE A 217 -21.28 -15.58 25.24
C ILE A 217 -20.80 -15.99 26.63
N ASP A 218 -19.50 -16.16 26.76
CA ASP A 218 -18.81 -16.37 28.03
C ASP A 218 -17.87 -15.18 28.29
N ALA A 219 -18.36 -14.24 29.09
CA ALA A 219 -17.62 -13.03 29.41
C ALA A 219 -16.40 -13.31 30.31
N ALA A 220 -16.42 -14.40 31.10
CA ALA A 220 -15.33 -14.74 31.99
C ALA A 220 -14.09 -15.23 31.21
N THR A 221 -14.31 -15.98 30.14
CA THR A 221 -13.23 -16.49 29.27
C THR A 221 -13.01 -15.62 28.02
N GLY A 222 -13.80 -14.56 27.80
CA GLY A 222 -13.74 -13.75 26.60
C GLY A 222 -14.08 -14.55 25.33
N THR A 223 -15.03 -15.49 25.43
CA THR A 223 -15.35 -16.40 24.33
C THR A 223 -16.78 -16.20 23.85
N ILE A 224 -16.97 -16.18 22.53
CA ILE A 224 -18.28 -16.14 21.87
C ILE A 224 -18.42 -17.37 21.00
N THR A 225 -19.60 -17.99 21.00
CA THR A 225 -19.92 -19.04 20.02
C THR A 225 -20.92 -18.50 19.01
N ILE A 226 -20.59 -18.58 17.75
CA ILE A 226 -21.49 -18.27 16.65
C ILE A 226 -21.90 -19.53 15.90
N LYS A 227 -23.12 -19.53 15.36
CA LYS A 227 -23.61 -20.52 14.40
C LYS A 227 -23.56 -19.87 13.01
N THR A 228 -22.75 -20.41 12.11
CA THR A 228 -22.60 -19.84 10.76
C THR A 228 -23.88 -19.97 9.95
N GLN A 229 -24.15 -18.96 9.11
CA GLN A 229 -25.33 -18.97 8.24
C GLN A 229 -25.21 -19.98 7.10
N GLN A 230 -23.99 -20.24 6.61
CA GLN A 230 -23.78 -21.09 5.43
C GLN A 230 -23.77 -22.57 5.74
N THR A 231 -23.08 -22.99 6.81
CA THR A 231 -22.83 -24.40 7.11
C THR A 231 -23.52 -24.86 8.39
N ALA A 232 -24.18 -23.96 9.12
CA ALA A 232 -24.75 -24.19 10.44
C ALA A 232 -23.74 -24.72 11.48
N GLU A 233 -22.44 -24.66 11.17
CA GLU A 233 -21.37 -25.03 12.08
C GLU A 233 -21.22 -24.02 13.23
N LYS A 234 -20.85 -24.57 14.40
CA LYS A 234 -20.52 -23.73 15.55
C LYS A 234 -19.04 -23.39 15.52
N ILE A 235 -18.75 -22.10 15.54
CA ILE A 235 -17.39 -21.56 15.61
C ILE A 235 -17.20 -20.85 16.93
N LYS A 236 -16.09 -21.13 17.59
CA LYS A 236 -15.66 -20.48 18.83
C LYS A 236 -14.78 -19.29 18.50
N LEU A 237 -15.21 -18.10 18.92
CA LEU A 237 -14.45 -16.86 18.77
C LEU A 237 -13.74 -16.58 20.08
N VAL A 238 -12.47 -16.23 20.00
CA VAL A 238 -11.71 -15.69 21.13
C VAL A 238 -11.62 -14.18 20.97
N VAL A 239 -12.13 -13.46 21.94
CA VAL A 239 -12.06 -12.01 22.02
C VAL A 239 -10.77 -11.65 22.74
N ALA A 240 -9.76 -11.22 22.00
CA ALA A 240 -8.48 -10.76 22.52
C ALA A 240 -8.58 -9.31 23.04
N PRO A 241 -7.63 -8.83 23.84
CA PRO A 241 -7.63 -7.44 24.34
C PRO A 241 -7.67 -6.37 23.26
N LYS A 242 -7.12 -6.66 22.06
CA LYS A 242 -7.12 -5.75 20.91
C LYS A 242 -8.33 -5.90 20.00
N THR A 243 -9.22 -6.88 20.27
CA THR A 243 -10.45 -7.09 19.47
C THR A 243 -11.35 -5.87 19.51
N VAL A 244 -11.73 -5.36 18.36
CA VAL A 244 -12.66 -4.23 18.25
C VAL A 244 -14.08 -4.76 18.04
N LEU A 245 -14.99 -4.43 18.97
CA LEU A 245 -16.40 -4.77 18.86
C LEU A 245 -17.20 -3.53 18.52
N LYS A 246 -18.06 -3.61 17.51
CA LYS A 246 -18.93 -2.52 17.08
C LYS A 246 -20.35 -3.00 16.88
N ARG A 247 -21.32 -2.11 17.06
CA ARG A 247 -22.73 -2.38 16.76
C ARG A 247 -23.23 -1.37 15.75
N ILE A 248 -23.78 -1.85 14.65
CA ILE A 248 -24.49 -1.02 13.69
C ILE A 248 -25.83 -0.65 14.32
N PRO A 249 -26.12 0.66 14.53
CA PRO A 249 -27.41 1.09 15.03
C PRO A 249 -28.51 0.72 14.03
N PHE A 250 -29.72 0.60 14.58
CA PHE A 250 -30.88 0.33 13.75
C PHE A 250 -31.16 1.52 12.84
N PHE A 251 -30.87 1.40 11.55
CA PHE A 251 -31.42 2.28 10.53
C PHE A 251 -32.56 1.57 9.84
N GLU A 252 -33.72 2.19 9.78
CA GLU A 252 -34.76 1.73 8.85
C GLU A 252 -34.19 1.89 7.44
N SER A 253 -33.96 0.74 6.80
CA SER A 253 -33.50 0.74 5.41
C SER A 253 -34.61 1.29 4.55
N THR A 254 -34.47 2.51 4.03
CA THR A 254 -35.24 2.95 2.88
C THR A 254 -34.79 2.05 1.71
N ASN A 255 -35.59 1.05 1.39
CA ASN A 255 -35.46 0.20 0.21
C ASN A 255 -35.56 1.07 -1.02
N SER A 256 -34.42 1.51 -1.55
CA SER A 256 -34.32 2.00 -2.92
C SER A 256 -33.65 0.89 -3.73
N GLU A 257 -34.46 0.07 -4.39
CA GLU A 257 -34.02 -0.81 -5.47
C GLU A 257 -33.53 0.05 -6.63
N VAL A 258 -32.29 0.48 -6.57
CA VAL A 258 -31.61 1.12 -7.69
C VAL A 258 -30.74 0.04 -8.35
N LYS A 259 -30.96 -0.21 -9.64
CA LYS A 259 -30.02 -0.99 -10.47
C LYS A 259 -28.68 -0.28 -10.45
N GLU A 260 -27.78 -0.77 -9.59
CA GLU A 260 -26.48 -0.15 -9.36
C GLU A 260 -25.42 -0.64 -10.36
N ASN A 261 -24.75 0.30 -11.02
CA ASN A 261 -23.54 0.04 -11.80
C ASN A 261 -22.35 -0.26 -10.87
N ALA A 262 -21.31 -0.97 -11.35
CA ALA A 262 -20.13 -1.38 -10.54
C ALA A 262 -19.46 -0.20 -9.80
N GLY A 263 -19.45 0.99 -10.37
CA GLY A 263 -18.93 2.21 -9.74
C GLY A 263 -19.75 2.70 -8.54
N ALA A 264 -21.09 2.58 -8.62
CA ALA A 264 -21.99 2.94 -7.53
C ALA A 264 -21.84 2.00 -6.33
N LYS A 265 -21.66 0.70 -6.58
CA LYS A 265 -21.36 -0.30 -5.53
C LYS A 265 -20.05 0.02 -4.79
N SER A 266 -18.98 0.38 -5.51
CA SER A 266 -17.69 0.72 -4.90
C SER A 266 -17.78 1.95 -4.00
N ASN A 267 -18.50 2.99 -4.42
CA ASN A 267 -18.69 4.20 -3.62
C ASN A 267 -19.54 3.96 -2.38
N ARG A 268 -20.63 3.19 -2.51
CA ARG A 268 -21.48 2.79 -1.38
C ARG A 268 -20.70 1.98 -0.35
N MET A 269 -19.84 1.08 -0.81
CA MET A 269 -18.96 0.29 0.05
C MET A 269 -18.01 1.17 0.85
N LYS A 270 -17.30 2.12 0.21
CA LYS A 270 -16.40 3.06 0.89
C LYS A 270 -17.15 3.88 1.95
N THR A 271 -18.34 4.34 1.63
CA THR A 271 -19.18 5.10 2.57
C THR A 271 -19.59 4.25 3.77
N LEU A 272 -20.03 3.01 3.54
CA LEU A 272 -20.43 2.09 4.60
C LEU A 272 -19.24 1.70 5.51
N GLN A 273 -18.07 1.48 4.93
CA GLN A 273 -16.84 1.24 5.70
C GLN A 273 -16.45 2.42 6.58
N GLN A 274 -16.54 3.65 6.04
CA GLN A 274 -16.28 4.87 6.82
C GLN A 274 -17.28 5.03 7.95
N GLN A 275 -18.56 4.74 7.70
CA GLN A 275 -19.60 4.77 8.74
C GLN A 275 -19.31 3.73 9.83
N ILE A 276 -18.99 2.49 9.48
CA ILE A 276 -18.62 1.44 10.44
C ILE A 276 -17.35 1.82 11.20
N ALA A 277 -16.34 2.37 10.50
CA ALA A 277 -15.11 2.83 11.15
C ALA A 277 -15.37 3.93 12.19
N ALA A 278 -16.31 4.82 11.94
CA ALA A 278 -16.70 5.90 12.85
C ALA A 278 -17.55 5.45 14.06
N LEU A 279 -18.12 4.22 14.03
CA LEU A 279 -18.90 3.71 15.15
C LEU A 279 -18.01 3.54 16.39
N PRO A 280 -18.52 3.89 17.60
CA PRO A 280 -17.80 3.64 18.82
C PRO A 280 -17.63 2.14 19.09
N ALA A 281 -16.51 1.77 19.70
CA ALA A 281 -16.32 0.43 20.21
C ALA A 281 -17.29 0.17 21.38
N ILE A 282 -17.79 -1.07 21.48
CA ILE A 282 -18.65 -1.50 22.56
C ILE A 282 -17.96 -2.60 23.39
N PRO A 283 -18.26 -2.71 24.69
CA PRO A 283 -17.76 -3.82 25.51
C PRO A 283 -18.47 -5.13 25.16
N LEU A 284 -17.81 -6.26 25.47
CA LEU A 284 -18.34 -7.61 25.25
C LEU A 284 -19.72 -7.83 25.91
N THR A 285 -19.93 -7.20 27.05
CA THR A 285 -21.19 -7.25 27.82
C THR A 285 -22.41 -6.68 27.09
N ASN A 286 -22.17 -5.87 26.05
CA ASN A 286 -23.25 -5.30 25.25
C ASN A 286 -23.74 -6.24 24.12
N LEU A 287 -23.02 -7.35 23.87
CA LEU A 287 -23.46 -8.36 22.91
C LEU A 287 -24.56 -9.21 23.53
N LYS A 288 -25.49 -9.67 22.68
CA LYS A 288 -26.61 -10.51 23.11
C LYS A 288 -26.68 -11.78 22.28
N ARG A 289 -27.17 -12.86 22.91
CA ARG A 289 -27.53 -14.07 22.15
C ARG A 289 -28.64 -13.70 21.17
N GLY A 290 -28.57 -14.26 19.95
CA GLY A 290 -29.45 -13.93 18.84
C GLY A 290 -28.99 -12.73 17.99
N ASP A 291 -27.98 -11.95 18.44
CA ASP A 291 -27.36 -10.93 17.57
C ASP A 291 -26.67 -11.62 16.38
N THR A 292 -26.84 -11.07 15.19
CA THR A 292 -26.03 -11.49 14.03
C THR A 292 -24.72 -10.73 14.03
N ALA A 293 -23.62 -11.45 13.84
CA ALA A 293 -22.27 -10.91 13.85
C ALA A 293 -21.53 -11.21 12.54
N LEU A 294 -20.81 -10.23 12.04
CA LEU A 294 -19.73 -10.39 11.05
C LEU A 294 -18.41 -10.33 11.78
N VAL A 295 -17.64 -11.39 11.68
CA VAL A 295 -16.38 -11.58 12.36
C VAL A 295 -15.26 -11.59 11.36
N PHE A 296 -14.24 -10.80 11.61
CA PHE A 296 -12.93 -10.87 10.94
C PHE A 296 -11.87 -11.25 11.97
N GLY A 297 -11.04 -12.19 11.62
CA GLY A 297 -10.01 -12.69 12.55
C GLY A 297 -9.07 -13.68 11.91
N THR A 298 -8.23 -14.28 12.73
CA THR A 298 -7.24 -15.27 12.33
C THR A 298 -7.72 -16.68 12.69
N ALA A 299 -7.66 -17.59 11.74
CA ALA A 299 -7.94 -19.01 12.02
C ALA A 299 -6.89 -19.56 13.01
N SER A 300 -7.37 -20.13 14.12
CA SER A 300 -6.49 -20.84 15.05
C SER A 300 -6.08 -22.19 14.48
N LEU A 301 -5.01 -22.79 15.02
CA LEU A 301 -4.63 -24.16 14.75
C LEU A 301 -5.70 -25.17 15.24
N GLU A 302 -6.47 -24.78 16.25
CA GLU A 302 -7.61 -25.56 16.72
C GLU A 302 -8.77 -25.43 15.72
N ARG A 303 -9.38 -26.57 15.40
CA ARG A 303 -10.51 -26.61 14.48
C ARG A 303 -11.69 -25.78 15.01
N ASN A 304 -12.35 -25.05 14.12
CA ASN A 304 -13.52 -24.21 14.44
C ASN A 304 -13.27 -23.15 15.52
N ARG A 305 -12.04 -22.62 15.59
CA ARG A 305 -11.67 -21.54 16.49
C ARG A 305 -11.05 -20.39 15.73
N ILE A 306 -11.52 -19.17 16.00
CA ILE A 306 -11.04 -17.93 15.39
C ILE A 306 -10.63 -16.99 16.52
N ILE A 307 -9.44 -16.37 16.39
CA ILE A 307 -9.07 -15.23 17.22
C ILE A 307 -9.62 -14.00 16.52
N ALA A 308 -10.59 -13.35 17.14
CA ALA A 308 -11.27 -12.22 16.53
C ALA A 308 -10.41 -10.95 16.58
N ILE A 309 -10.26 -10.29 15.44
CA ILE A 309 -9.64 -8.96 15.32
C ILE A 309 -10.76 -7.91 15.39
N SER A 310 -11.84 -8.12 14.65
CA SER A 310 -13.02 -7.27 14.74
C SER A 310 -14.31 -8.09 14.71
N ILE A 311 -15.33 -7.59 15.42
CA ILE A 311 -16.68 -8.14 15.44
C ILE A 311 -17.65 -6.99 15.23
N VAL A 312 -18.44 -7.05 14.17
CA VAL A 312 -19.50 -6.08 13.88
C VAL A 312 -20.83 -6.79 14.01
N THR A 313 -21.70 -6.27 14.90
CA THR A 313 -23.05 -6.81 15.09
C THR A 313 -24.11 -5.88 14.55
N GLY A 314 -25.25 -6.44 14.14
CA GLY A 314 -26.37 -5.69 13.60
C GLY A 314 -27.53 -6.59 13.24
N LYS A 315 -28.51 -6.04 12.51
CA LYS A 315 -29.57 -6.85 11.92
C LYS A 315 -29.00 -7.84 10.88
N GLU A 316 -29.64 -8.98 10.78
CA GLU A 316 -29.23 -10.05 9.87
C GLU A 316 -29.12 -9.57 8.41
N GLU A 317 -30.10 -8.79 7.95
CA GLU A 317 -30.12 -8.27 6.58
C GLU A 317 -28.91 -7.37 6.30
N VAL A 318 -28.54 -6.49 7.26
CA VAL A 318 -27.41 -5.59 7.14
C VAL A 318 -26.09 -6.37 7.17
N ILE A 319 -25.96 -7.30 8.09
CA ILE A 319 -24.77 -8.15 8.20
C ILE A 319 -24.62 -9.05 6.97
N GLY A 320 -25.72 -9.61 6.46
CA GLY A 320 -25.75 -10.41 5.22
C GLY A 320 -25.29 -9.60 4.00
N GLN A 321 -25.80 -8.37 3.85
CA GLN A 321 -25.36 -7.46 2.80
C GLN A 321 -23.86 -7.13 2.93
N LEU A 322 -23.39 -6.82 4.13
CA LEU A 322 -21.96 -6.60 4.40
C LEU A 322 -21.12 -7.82 4.02
N HIS A 323 -21.57 -9.01 4.38
CA HIS A 323 -20.87 -10.25 4.07
C HIS A 323 -20.79 -10.49 2.54
N GLN A 324 -21.86 -10.25 1.81
CA GLN A 324 -21.92 -10.42 0.34
C GLN A 324 -21.13 -9.34 -0.41
N LEU A 325 -21.27 -8.08 0.01
CA LEU A 325 -20.60 -6.96 -0.64
C LEU A 325 -19.07 -7.02 -0.48
N GLN A 326 -18.57 -7.56 0.61
CA GLN A 326 -17.15 -7.62 0.94
C GLN A 326 -16.44 -8.86 0.36
N GLY A 327 -17.14 -9.77 -0.27
CA GLY A 327 -16.53 -10.91 -0.98
C GLY A 327 -15.58 -10.50 -2.12
N ALA A 328 -15.76 -9.30 -2.67
CA ALA A 328 -14.93 -8.76 -3.76
C ALA A 328 -13.76 -7.88 -3.30
N ILE A 329 -13.82 -7.30 -2.10
CA ILE A 329 -12.77 -6.42 -1.56
C ILE A 329 -12.61 -6.75 -0.08
N ASN A 330 -11.42 -7.09 0.37
CA ASN A 330 -11.14 -7.28 1.79
C ASN A 330 -10.91 -5.89 2.44
N PRO A 331 -11.90 -5.28 3.13
CA PRO A 331 -11.83 -3.91 3.63
C PRO A 331 -10.92 -3.74 4.84
N GLU A 332 -10.54 -4.86 5.44
CA GLU A 332 -9.70 -4.90 6.64
C GLU A 332 -8.28 -5.37 6.30
N MET A 333 -7.90 -5.34 5.01
CA MET A 333 -6.49 -5.42 4.66
C MET A 333 -5.75 -4.28 5.38
N PRO A 334 -4.57 -4.56 5.94
CA PRO A 334 -3.75 -3.55 6.59
C PRO A 334 -3.68 -2.29 5.73
N ASP A 335 -3.77 -1.13 6.35
CA ASP A 335 -3.65 0.13 5.62
C ASP A 335 -2.33 0.07 4.84
N MET A 336 -2.41 0.19 3.50
CA MET A 336 -1.23 0.25 2.64
C MET A 336 -0.31 1.41 3.00
N ASN A 337 -0.81 2.37 3.77
CA ASN A 337 -0.05 3.53 4.25
C ASN A 337 0.66 3.27 5.58
N GLU A 338 0.43 2.12 6.25
CA GLU A 338 1.27 1.77 7.40
C GLU A 338 2.71 1.53 6.93
N PRO A 339 3.70 2.21 7.54
CA PRO A 339 5.11 2.03 7.18
C PRO A 339 5.54 0.59 7.45
N PHE A 340 6.36 0.02 6.56
CA PHE A 340 7.12 -1.17 6.87
C PHE A 340 8.10 -0.88 8.01
N SER A 341 8.41 -1.90 8.82
CA SER A 341 9.45 -1.79 9.84
C SER A 341 10.79 -1.45 9.18
N GLY A 342 11.21 -0.19 9.27
CA GLY A 342 12.40 0.35 8.60
C GLY A 342 12.15 1.64 7.86
N ASP A 343 10.88 1.98 7.57
CA ASP A 343 10.50 3.28 7.02
C ASP A 343 10.48 4.41 8.07
N VAL A 344 11.03 4.19 9.26
CA VAL A 344 11.38 5.27 10.18
C VAL A 344 12.58 5.97 9.54
N VAL A 345 12.28 6.85 8.59
CA VAL A 345 13.23 7.84 8.08
C VAL A 345 13.80 8.52 9.29
N GLY A 346 15.13 8.41 9.45
CA GLY A 346 15.86 9.02 10.53
C GLY A 346 15.49 10.48 10.71
N THR A 347 14.62 10.75 11.68
CA THR A 347 14.65 12.01 12.39
C THR A 347 15.98 12.00 13.11
N GLY A 348 16.95 12.76 12.54
CA GLY A 348 18.28 12.91 13.06
C GLY A 348 18.21 13.19 14.55
N MET A 349 18.65 12.24 15.34
CA MET A 349 19.12 12.48 16.70
C MET A 349 20.49 13.17 16.60
N SER A 350 20.49 14.47 16.31
CA SER A 350 21.56 15.37 16.71
C SER A 350 21.23 15.81 18.13
N GLY A 351 21.86 15.20 19.11
CA GLY A 351 21.69 15.56 20.51
C GLY A 351 22.16 14.48 21.47
N LEU A 352 23.37 13.96 21.28
CA LEU A 352 24.11 13.33 22.38
C LEU A 352 24.74 14.43 23.21
N GLU A 353 24.01 14.97 24.19
CA GLU A 353 24.62 15.64 25.33
C GLU A 353 25.46 14.61 26.10
N GLN A 354 26.76 14.82 26.12
CA GLN A 354 27.69 14.10 27.00
C GLN A 354 27.36 14.43 28.47
N PRO A 355 27.34 13.45 29.37
CA PRO A 355 27.22 13.74 30.79
C PRO A 355 28.47 14.47 31.27
N LYS A 356 28.29 15.69 31.81
CA LYS A 356 29.32 16.44 32.52
C LYS A 356 29.79 15.64 33.73
N SER A 357 31.06 15.27 33.75
CA SER A 357 31.74 14.75 34.90
C SER A 357 31.76 15.80 36.00
N HIS A 358 31.09 15.55 37.12
CA HIS A 358 31.23 16.32 38.32
C HIS A 358 32.49 15.83 39.02
N THR A 359 33.56 16.67 38.98
CA THR A 359 34.72 16.55 39.87
C THR A 359 34.50 17.53 40.99
N ASP A 360 34.25 17.04 42.20
CA ASP A 360 34.38 17.82 43.42
C ASP A 360 35.88 17.97 43.77
N PRO A 361 36.32 19.16 44.15
CA PRO A 361 37.65 19.40 44.71
C PRO A 361 37.65 19.23 46.25
N PRO A 362 38.83 19.18 46.89
CA PRO A 362 39.11 18.60 48.18
C PRO A 362 38.53 19.29 49.40
#